data_beb9f089673c40711fbe1cd5d173cc15
#
_entry.id   beb9f089673c40711fbe1cd5d173cc15
#
_cell.length_a   1.000
_cell.length_b   1.000
_cell.length_c   1.000
_cell.angle_alpha   90.00
_cell.angle_beta   90.00
_cell.angle_gamma   90.00
#
_symmetry.space_group_name_H-M   'P 1'
#
loop_
_entity.id
_entity.type
_entity.pdbx_description
1 polymer ?
#
loop_
_entity_poly.entity_id
_entity_poly.type
_entity_poly.pdbx_seq_one_letter_code
_entity_poly.pdbx_strand_id
1 'polypeptide(L)'
;NPLSADLGVMRQTMVFGGLESLARNINRKRVNLKFFEMGNVYHYAPEKDDHDASIRAYSQESRLALWITGKRVQGSWAHADEDTSFYELKAYVENIFIRTGVPAGLVVEGKTDNNIYAYGLTKRNRGGKLLAEFGKLSKRVAHSVGVDQDVYYAEINWTELMKATRKNKIEFKELSKFPS
;
A
#
# COMPACT_ATOMS: atom_id res chain seq x y z
N ASN A 1 26.05 -3.14 7.99
CA ASN A 1 26.45 -4.55 7.90
C ASN A 1 25.18 -5.40 7.99
N PRO A 2 24.70 -5.99 6.87
CA PRO A 2 23.47 -6.78 6.88
C PRO A 2 23.62 -8.01 7.78
N LEU A 3 22.57 -8.34 8.53
CA LEU A 3 22.55 -9.48 9.45
C LEU A 3 22.41 -10.83 8.70
N SER A 4 21.98 -10.79 7.43
CA SER A 4 21.89 -11.96 6.55
C SER A 4 22.13 -11.55 5.09
N ALA A 5 22.44 -12.50 4.21
CA ALA A 5 22.62 -12.26 2.78
C ALA A 5 21.34 -11.68 2.13
N ASP A 6 20.16 -12.10 2.61
CA ASP A 6 18.86 -11.62 2.10
C ASP A 6 18.61 -10.15 2.39
N LEU A 7 19.29 -9.56 3.38
CA LEU A 7 19.20 -8.13 3.73
C LEU A 7 20.31 -7.29 3.08
N GLY A 8 21.09 -7.87 2.17
CA GLY A 8 22.20 -7.20 1.48
C GLY A 8 21.75 -6.17 0.43
N VAL A 9 20.48 -6.17 0.03
CA VAL A 9 19.92 -5.30 -1.01
C VAL A 9 18.81 -4.42 -0.42
N MET A 10 18.81 -3.14 -0.82
CA MET A 10 17.76 -2.20 -0.43
C MET A 10 16.46 -2.54 -1.15
N ARG A 11 15.34 -2.53 -0.43
CA ARG A 11 14.04 -2.91 -0.98
C ARG A 11 13.50 -1.88 -1.99
N GLN A 12 12.94 -2.38 -3.08
CA GLN A 12 12.26 -1.58 -4.11
C GLN A 12 10.73 -1.52 -3.93
N THR A 13 10.18 -2.39 -3.10
CA THR A 13 8.75 -2.47 -2.73
C THR A 13 8.60 -2.92 -1.30
N MET A 14 7.46 -2.61 -0.70
CA MET A 14 7.12 -3.00 0.67
C MET A 14 6.51 -4.43 0.75
N VAL A 15 6.08 -4.99 -0.38
CA VAL A 15 5.22 -6.20 -0.43
C VAL A 15 5.79 -7.38 0.34
N PHE A 16 7.07 -7.69 0.17
CA PHE A 16 7.68 -8.91 0.72
C PHE A 16 7.85 -8.86 2.24
N GLY A 17 8.29 -7.74 2.81
CA GLY A 17 8.45 -7.61 4.26
C GLY A 17 7.14 -7.80 5.04
N GLY A 18 6.03 -7.26 4.51
CA GLY A 18 4.72 -7.49 5.08
C GLY A 18 4.22 -8.92 4.88
N LEU A 19 4.45 -9.51 3.70
CA LEU A 19 4.09 -10.92 3.45
C LEU A 19 4.82 -11.89 4.39
N GLU A 20 6.11 -11.70 4.65
CA GLU A 20 6.86 -12.50 5.63
C GLU A 20 6.28 -12.35 7.04
N SER A 21 5.85 -11.14 7.39
CA SER A 21 5.18 -10.88 8.67
C SER A 21 3.82 -11.58 8.75
N LEU A 22 3.05 -11.60 7.66
CA LEU A 22 1.82 -12.39 7.54
C LEU A 22 2.11 -13.88 7.71
N ALA A 23 3.07 -14.43 6.96
CA ALA A 23 3.44 -15.85 7.02
C ALA A 23 3.79 -16.28 8.46
N ARG A 24 4.60 -15.48 9.16
CA ARG A 24 4.94 -15.75 10.57
C ARG A 24 3.73 -15.79 11.51
N ASN A 25 2.74 -14.93 11.29
CA ASN A 25 1.51 -14.91 12.09
C ASN A 25 0.56 -16.06 11.72
N ILE A 26 0.40 -16.36 10.43
CA ILE A 26 -0.41 -17.48 9.94
C ILE A 26 0.11 -18.80 10.49
N ASN A 27 1.43 -19.01 10.50
CA ASN A 27 2.07 -20.20 11.09
C ASN A 27 1.79 -20.34 12.60
N ARG A 28 1.49 -19.21 13.27
CA ARG A 28 1.04 -19.17 14.68
C ARG A 28 -0.49 -19.27 14.81
N LYS A 29 -1.19 -19.69 13.75
CA LYS A 29 -2.67 -19.84 13.70
C LYS A 29 -3.44 -18.52 13.80
N ARG A 30 -2.79 -17.38 13.55
CA ARG A 30 -3.45 -16.09 13.41
C ARG A 30 -3.63 -15.79 11.93
N VAL A 31 -4.83 -16.07 11.42
CA VAL A 31 -5.12 -16.03 9.98
C VAL A 31 -5.87 -14.77 9.52
N ASN A 32 -6.54 -14.06 10.45
CA ASN A 32 -7.30 -12.85 10.15
C ASN A 32 -6.46 -11.62 10.51
N LEU A 33 -5.80 -11.04 9.52
CA LEU A 33 -4.77 -10.03 9.75
C LEU A 33 -5.01 -8.79 8.89
N LYS A 34 -4.76 -7.63 9.52
CA LYS A 34 -4.74 -6.31 8.86
C LYS A 34 -3.50 -5.57 9.34
N PHE A 35 -2.56 -5.36 8.44
CA PHE A 35 -1.29 -4.71 8.73
C PHE A 35 -1.14 -3.45 7.92
N PHE A 36 -0.38 -2.51 8.46
CA PHE A 36 0.16 -1.39 7.73
C PHE A 36 1.61 -1.13 8.15
N GLU A 37 2.35 -0.55 7.25
CA GLU A 37 3.74 -0.12 7.49
C GLU A 37 4.00 1.17 6.73
N MET A 38 4.63 2.14 7.39
CA MET A 38 5.29 3.26 6.73
C MET A 38 6.77 2.99 6.65
N GLY A 39 7.33 3.11 5.45
CA GLY A 39 8.74 2.82 5.23
C GLY A 39 9.25 3.43 3.93
N ASN A 40 10.52 3.21 3.65
CA ASN A 40 11.16 3.71 2.45
C ASN A 40 11.44 2.58 1.48
N VAL A 41 11.34 2.89 0.19
CA VAL A 41 11.80 2.09 -0.93
C VAL A 41 12.89 2.85 -1.68
N TYR A 42 13.75 2.12 -2.37
CA TYR A 42 14.93 2.66 -3.01
C TYR A 42 14.99 2.22 -4.45
N HIS A 43 15.37 3.13 -5.33
CA HIS A 43 15.50 2.86 -6.75
C HIS A 43 16.88 3.29 -7.23
N TYR A 44 17.45 2.52 -8.14
CA TYR A 44 18.71 2.81 -8.81
C TYR A 44 18.43 3.13 -10.28
N ALA A 45 18.95 4.25 -10.76
CA ALA A 45 18.82 4.74 -12.14
C ALA A 45 20.23 4.77 -12.77
N PRO A 46 20.65 3.68 -13.44
CA PRO A 46 22.02 3.56 -13.96
C PRO A 46 22.40 4.66 -14.95
N GLU A 47 21.43 5.24 -15.64
CA GLU A 47 21.63 6.37 -16.57
C GLU A 47 22.08 7.68 -15.88
N LYS A 48 22.00 7.75 -14.56
CA LYS A 48 22.43 8.87 -13.73
C LYS A 48 23.71 8.58 -12.95
N ASP A 49 24.25 7.38 -13.13
CA ASP A 49 25.50 6.97 -12.49
C ASP A 49 26.67 7.50 -13.29
N ASP A 50 27.33 8.53 -12.75
CA ASP A 50 28.51 9.17 -13.34
C ASP A 50 29.83 8.53 -12.90
N HIS A 51 29.80 7.38 -12.21
CA HIS A 51 30.95 6.65 -11.64
C HIS A 51 31.79 7.47 -10.64
N ASP A 52 31.35 8.65 -10.29
CA ASP A 52 32.12 9.58 -9.43
C ASP A 52 31.47 9.64 -8.03
N ALA A 53 31.45 8.53 -7.30
CA ALA A 53 31.01 8.39 -5.89
C ALA A 53 29.71 9.17 -5.51
N SER A 54 28.95 9.65 -6.50
CA SER A 54 27.74 10.43 -6.28
C SER A 54 26.55 9.52 -6.07
N ILE A 55 25.70 9.88 -5.10
CA ILE A 55 24.44 9.17 -4.83
C ILE A 55 23.32 9.58 -5.80
N ARG A 56 23.61 10.31 -6.87
CA ARG A 56 22.60 10.85 -7.82
C ARG A 56 21.82 9.76 -8.55
N ALA A 57 22.44 8.59 -8.74
CA ALA A 57 21.79 7.43 -9.33
C ALA A 57 20.76 6.76 -8.39
N TYR A 58 20.76 7.10 -7.11
CA TYR A 58 19.86 6.51 -6.13
C TYR A 58 18.77 7.48 -5.74
N SER A 59 17.56 6.96 -5.59
CA SER A 59 16.43 7.72 -5.08
C SER A 59 15.73 6.96 -3.97
N GLN A 60 15.16 7.69 -3.02
CA GLN A 60 14.39 7.17 -1.90
C GLN A 60 12.99 7.76 -1.95
N GLU A 61 11.98 6.92 -1.75
CA GLU A 61 10.59 7.33 -1.64
C GLU A 61 9.96 6.74 -0.38
N SER A 62 9.18 7.55 0.33
CA SER A 62 8.38 7.07 1.44
C SER A 62 7.09 6.44 0.92
N ARG A 63 6.76 5.28 1.46
CA ARG A 63 5.58 4.48 1.09
C ARG A 63 4.76 4.15 2.33
N LEU A 64 3.45 4.12 2.16
CA LEU A 64 2.51 3.51 3.09
C LEU A 64 1.98 2.24 2.44
N ALA A 65 2.17 1.11 3.10
CA ALA A 65 1.72 -0.19 2.64
C ALA A 65 0.65 -0.76 3.57
N LEU A 66 -0.33 -1.45 2.98
CA LEU A 66 -1.43 -2.11 3.67
C LEU A 66 -1.51 -3.57 3.21
N TRP A 67 -1.72 -4.49 4.14
CA TRP A 67 -2.00 -5.91 3.86
C TRP A 67 -3.22 -6.33 4.65
N ILE A 68 -4.18 -6.93 3.97
CA ILE A 68 -5.36 -7.51 4.61
C ILE A 68 -5.60 -8.92 4.11
N THR A 69 -5.96 -9.82 5.01
CA THR A 69 -6.15 -11.25 4.70
C THR A 69 -7.05 -11.93 5.72
N GLY A 70 -7.66 -13.05 5.34
CA GLY A 70 -8.55 -13.83 6.17
C GLY A 70 -9.95 -13.25 6.23
N LYS A 71 -10.57 -13.25 7.42
CA LYS A 71 -11.96 -12.79 7.60
C LYS A 71 -12.02 -11.31 7.97
N ARG A 72 -12.92 -10.59 7.34
CA ARG A 72 -13.31 -9.23 7.71
C ARG A 72 -14.10 -9.23 9.01
N VAL A 73 -15.08 -10.12 9.09
CA VAL A 73 -15.93 -10.33 10.27
C VAL A 73 -15.87 -11.80 10.64
N GLN A 74 -15.54 -12.08 11.89
CA GLN A 74 -15.62 -13.42 12.43
C GLN A 74 -17.06 -13.72 12.81
N GLY A 75 -17.56 -14.88 12.39
CA GLY A 75 -18.94 -15.30 12.65
C GLY A 75 -19.29 -15.33 14.12
N SER A 76 -20.51 -15.03 14.42
CA SER A 76 -21.11 -15.09 15.74
C SER A 76 -22.54 -15.63 15.64
N TRP A 77 -23.24 -15.74 16.76
CA TRP A 77 -24.65 -16.12 16.74
C TRP A 77 -25.53 -15.15 15.97
N ALA A 78 -25.12 -13.89 15.81
CA ALA A 78 -25.90 -12.83 15.16
C ALA A 78 -25.61 -12.65 13.66
N HIS A 79 -24.46 -13.12 13.16
CA HIS A 79 -24.07 -12.98 11.75
C HIS A 79 -23.08 -14.04 11.33
N ALA A 80 -23.07 -14.36 10.03
CA ALA A 80 -22.15 -15.31 9.42
C ALA A 80 -20.72 -14.72 9.32
N ASP A 81 -19.75 -15.62 9.08
CA ASP A 81 -18.40 -15.21 8.69
C ASP A 81 -18.44 -14.41 7.38
N GLU A 82 -17.61 -13.37 7.30
CA GLU A 82 -17.44 -12.55 6.12
C GLU A 82 -15.96 -12.45 5.77
N ASP A 83 -15.59 -12.88 4.57
CA ASP A 83 -14.20 -12.83 4.12
C ASP A 83 -13.79 -11.40 3.75
N THR A 84 -12.50 -11.11 3.96
CA THR A 84 -11.84 -9.92 3.45
C THR A 84 -11.95 -9.86 1.92
N SER A 85 -12.14 -8.68 1.37
CA SER A 85 -12.34 -8.49 -0.07
C SER A 85 -11.52 -7.33 -0.63
N PHE A 86 -11.40 -7.30 -1.96
CA PHE A 86 -10.83 -6.16 -2.67
C PHE A 86 -11.54 -4.83 -2.35
N TYR A 87 -12.86 -4.87 -2.17
CA TYR A 87 -13.65 -3.67 -1.86
C TYR A 87 -13.34 -3.09 -0.48
N GLU A 88 -13.03 -3.95 0.49
CA GLU A 88 -12.58 -3.50 1.80
C GLU A 88 -11.23 -2.77 1.70
N LEU A 89 -10.25 -3.34 0.98
CA LEU A 89 -8.98 -2.67 0.73
C LEU A 89 -9.18 -1.35 -0.01
N LYS A 90 -10.02 -1.35 -1.06
CA LYS A 90 -10.35 -0.13 -1.82
C LYS A 90 -10.91 0.95 -0.90
N ALA A 91 -11.82 0.60 0.01
CA ALA A 91 -12.39 1.54 0.97
C ALA A 91 -11.31 2.17 1.89
N TYR A 92 -10.33 1.38 2.33
CA TYR A 92 -9.20 1.93 3.11
C TYR A 92 -8.36 2.91 2.29
N VAL A 93 -8.02 2.56 1.06
CA VAL A 93 -7.27 3.46 0.16
C VAL A 93 -8.04 4.74 -0.10
N GLU A 94 -9.35 4.66 -0.44
CA GLU A 94 -10.21 5.83 -0.66
C GLU A 94 -10.27 6.72 0.59
N ASN A 95 -10.46 6.14 1.77
CA ASN A 95 -10.49 6.89 3.02
C ASN A 95 -9.19 7.62 3.31
N ILE A 96 -8.03 7.03 2.99
CA ILE A 96 -6.73 7.70 3.11
C ILE A 96 -6.68 8.93 2.20
N PHE A 97 -7.10 8.80 0.93
CA PHE A 97 -7.12 9.91 -0.03
C PHE A 97 -8.07 11.02 0.42
N ILE A 98 -9.28 10.67 0.87
CA ILE A 98 -10.26 11.64 1.39
C ILE A 98 -9.71 12.37 2.62
N ARG A 99 -9.17 11.64 3.60
CA ARG A 99 -8.65 12.24 4.84
C ARG A 99 -7.39 13.07 4.65
N THR A 100 -6.57 12.74 3.66
CA THR A 100 -5.42 13.57 3.27
C THR A 100 -5.82 14.76 2.39
N GLY A 101 -7.09 14.84 1.97
CA GLY A 101 -7.61 15.97 1.22
C GLY A 101 -7.14 15.99 -0.25
N VAL A 102 -6.81 14.86 -0.84
CA VAL A 102 -6.51 14.80 -2.27
C VAL A 102 -7.80 14.95 -3.07
N PRO A 103 -7.93 15.98 -3.92
CA PRO A 103 -9.14 16.19 -4.70
C PRO A 103 -9.39 15.03 -5.67
N ALA A 104 -10.59 14.44 -5.64
CA ALA A 104 -10.97 13.33 -6.51
C ALA A 104 -10.74 13.62 -8.01
N GLY A 105 -11.00 14.85 -8.45
CA GLY A 105 -10.78 15.28 -9.82
C GLY A 105 -9.30 15.38 -10.25
N LEU A 106 -8.34 15.21 -9.34
CA LEU A 106 -6.91 15.16 -9.67
C LEU A 106 -6.38 13.73 -9.81
N VAL A 107 -7.22 12.73 -9.57
CA VAL A 107 -6.81 11.30 -9.57
C VAL A 107 -7.42 10.60 -10.76
N VAL A 108 -6.59 9.89 -11.51
CA VAL A 108 -6.99 9.02 -12.62
C VAL A 108 -6.81 7.57 -12.18
N GLU A 109 -7.86 6.77 -12.27
CA GLU A 109 -7.81 5.33 -12.00
C GLU A 109 -7.42 4.55 -13.27
N GLY A 110 -6.61 3.51 -13.08
CA GLY A 110 -6.22 2.56 -14.12
C GLY A 110 -6.13 1.15 -13.55
N LYS A 111 -5.85 0.18 -14.41
CA LYS A 111 -5.56 -1.20 -13.98
C LYS A 111 -4.09 -1.34 -13.61
N THR A 112 -3.79 -2.30 -12.73
CA THR A 112 -2.41 -2.73 -12.49
C THR A 112 -1.86 -3.45 -13.71
N ASP A 113 -0.58 -3.22 -14.03
CA ASP A 113 0.12 -3.85 -15.15
C ASP A 113 1.47 -4.40 -14.67
N ASN A 114 1.42 -5.33 -13.71
CA ASN A 114 2.60 -6.03 -13.22
C ASN A 114 2.24 -7.40 -12.65
N ASN A 115 3.25 -8.24 -12.44
CA ASN A 115 3.09 -9.62 -11.99
C ASN A 115 2.89 -9.77 -10.45
N ILE A 116 2.88 -8.67 -9.71
CA ILE A 116 2.65 -8.68 -8.26
C ILE A 116 1.19 -8.98 -7.98
N TYR A 117 0.28 -8.39 -8.76
CA TYR A 117 -1.15 -8.52 -8.58
C TYR A 117 -1.77 -9.56 -9.53
N ALA A 118 -2.75 -10.31 -9.04
CA ALA A 118 -3.65 -11.09 -9.88
C ALA A 118 -4.65 -10.16 -10.61
N TYR A 119 -5.10 -9.13 -9.91
CA TYR A 119 -5.87 -8.00 -10.43
C TYR A 119 -5.78 -6.83 -9.44
N GLY A 120 -5.94 -5.62 -9.94
CA GLY A 120 -5.89 -4.43 -9.10
C GLY A 120 -6.10 -3.14 -9.87
N LEU A 121 -6.01 -2.05 -9.13
CA LEU A 121 -6.15 -0.69 -9.63
C LEU A 121 -4.93 0.14 -9.30
N THR A 122 -4.69 1.14 -10.14
CA THR A 122 -3.72 2.21 -9.88
C THR A 122 -4.46 3.54 -9.72
N LYS A 123 -3.93 4.41 -8.87
CA LYS A 123 -4.29 5.83 -8.80
C LYS A 123 -3.10 6.65 -9.22
N ARG A 124 -3.30 7.51 -10.22
CA ARG A 124 -2.26 8.42 -10.75
C ARG A 124 -2.74 9.86 -10.66
N ASN A 125 -1.82 10.80 -10.49
CA ASN A 125 -2.15 12.21 -10.65
C ASN A 125 -2.31 12.55 -12.15
N ARG A 126 -2.80 13.75 -12.47
CA ARG A 126 -2.96 14.21 -13.87
C ARG A 126 -1.65 14.25 -14.67
N GLY A 127 -0.50 14.34 -14.01
CA GLY A 127 0.83 14.25 -14.62
C GLY A 127 1.34 12.82 -14.81
N GLY A 128 0.48 11.80 -14.60
CA GLY A 128 0.82 10.38 -14.79
C GLY A 128 1.61 9.72 -13.66
N LYS A 129 2.00 10.46 -12.60
CA LYS A 129 2.73 9.89 -11.47
C LYS A 129 1.86 8.97 -10.64
N LEU A 130 2.39 7.82 -10.27
CA LEU A 130 1.73 6.82 -9.45
C LEU A 130 1.58 7.34 -8.02
N LEU A 131 0.34 7.42 -7.53
CA LEU A 131 0.00 7.77 -6.15
C LEU A 131 -0.27 6.54 -5.30
N ALA A 132 -0.94 5.54 -5.88
CA ALA A 132 -1.22 4.27 -5.22
C ALA A 132 -1.41 3.16 -6.24
N GLU A 133 -1.06 1.93 -5.82
CA GLU A 133 -1.36 0.70 -6.51
C GLU A 133 -1.90 -0.29 -5.49
N PHE A 134 -3.03 -0.97 -5.80
CA PHE A 134 -3.67 -1.85 -4.84
C PHE A 134 -4.51 -2.92 -5.53
N GLY A 135 -4.55 -4.10 -4.94
CA GLY A 135 -5.26 -5.23 -5.50
C GLY A 135 -5.09 -6.52 -4.71
N LYS A 136 -5.54 -7.61 -5.30
CA LYS A 136 -5.28 -8.96 -4.83
C LYS A 136 -3.89 -9.38 -5.33
N LEU A 137 -3.04 -9.83 -4.42
CA LEU A 137 -1.72 -10.38 -4.80
C LEU A 137 -1.88 -11.64 -5.65
N SER A 138 -0.96 -11.84 -6.58
CA SER A 138 -0.89 -13.09 -7.34
C SER A 138 -0.50 -14.25 -6.41
N LYS A 139 -1.06 -15.43 -6.66
CA LYS A 139 -0.72 -16.63 -5.88
C LYS A 139 0.78 -16.91 -5.88
N ARG A 140 1.46 -16.68 -7.02
CA ARG A 140 2.90 -16.85 -7.13
C ARG A 140 3.67 -16.00 -6.12
N VAL A 141 3.28 -14.75 -5.94
CA VAL A 141 3.92 -13.83 -4.98
C VAL A 141 3.62 -14.24 -3.54
N ALA A 142 2.38 -14.58 -3.20
CA ALA A 142 2.03 -15.02 -1.86
C ALA A 142 2.71 -16.34 -1.48
N HIS A 143 2.69 -17.33 -2.37
CA HIS A 143 3.32 -18.65 -2.14
C HIS A 143 4.84 -18.58 -2.03
N SER A 144 5.51 -17.59 -2.64
CA SER A 144 6.98 -17.45 -2.54
C SER A 144 7.49 -17.27 -1.11
N VAL A 145 6.60 -16.84 -0.20
CA VAL A 145 6.89 -16.68 1.25
C VAL A 145 6.03 -17.61 2.13
N GLY A 146 5.36 -18.61 1.54
CA GLY A 146 4.56 -19.61 2.26
C GLY A 146 3.19 -19.13 2.72
N VAL A 147 2.57 -18.18 2.02
CA VAL A 147 1.20 -17.72 2.29
C VAL A 147 0.25 -18.30 1.24
N ASP A 148 -0.67 -19.18 1.66
CA ASP A 148 -1.63 -19.86 0.78
C ASP A 148 -2.97 -19.14 0.67
N GLN A 149 -3.35 -18.35 1.69
CA GLN A 149 -4.59 -17.60 1.70
C GLN A 149 -4.52 -16.33 0.85
N ASP A 150 -5.68 -15.84 0.44
CA ASP A 150 -5.78 -14.62 -0.35
C ASP A 150 -5.29 -13.41 0.45
N VAL A 151 -4.43 -12.61 -0.16
CA VAL A 151 -3.91 -11.36 0.40
C VAL A 151 -4.26 -10.21 -0.51
N TYR A 152 -4.85 -9.18 0.06
CA TYR A 152 -5.07 -7.91 -0.62
C TYR A 152 -4.04 -6.90 -0.11
N TYR A 153 -3.38 -6.24 -1.04
CA TYR A 153 -2.24 -5.37 -0.79
C TYR A 153 -2.41 -4.03 -1.45
N ALA A 154 -2.03 -2.97 -0.75
CA ALA A 154 -1.93 -1.63 -1.30
C ALA A 154 -0.57 -1.02 -0.96
N GLU A 155 0.00 -0.32 -1.92
CA GLU A 155 1.20 0.50 -1.74
C GLU A 155 0.92 1.93 -2.22
N ILE A 156 1.01 2.89 -1.31
CA ILE A 156 0.74 4.31 -1.56
C ILE A 156 2.05 5.07 -1.53
N ASN A 157 2.36 5.79 -2.60
CA ASN A 157 3.49 6.70 -2.65
C ASN A 157 3.21 7.92 -1.77
N TRP A 158 3.66 7.85 -0.51
CA TRP A 158 3.40 8.89 0.47
C TRP A 158 4.04 10.22 0.08
N THR A 159 5.23 10.19 -0.52
CA THR A 159 5.93 11.38 -1.00
C THR A 159 5.11 12.14 -2.05
N GLU A 160 4.57 11.44 -3.05
CA GLU A 160 3.76 12.06 -4.10
C GLU A 160 2.35 12.41 -3.61
N LEU A 161 1.77 11.61 -2.71
CA LEU A 161 0.48 11.92 -2.07
C LEU A 161 0.57 13.25 -1.32
N MET A 162 1.61 13.46 -0.51
CA MET A 162 1.78 14.70 0.24
C MET A 162 1.99 15.93 -0.67
N LYS A 163 2.60 15.76 -1.83
CA LYS A 163 2.68 16.82 -2.83
C LYS A 163 1.30 17.19 -3.39
N ALA A 164 0.44 16.18 -3.59
CA ALA A 164 -0.93 16.39 -4.09
C ALA A 164 -1.83 17.13 -3.07
N THR A 165 -1.57 16.97 -1.76
CA THR A 165 -2.36 17.60 -0.69
C THR A 165 -2.03 19.09 -0.45
N ARG A 166 -0.85 19.56 -0.86
CA ARG A 166 -0.34 20.93 -0.57
C ARG A 166 -1.26 22.06 -1.02
N LYS A 167 -2.20 21.80 -1.92
CA LYS A 167 -3.18 22.78 -2.42
C LYS A 167 -4.49 22.79 -1.65
N ASN A 168 -4.67 21.88 -0.71
CA ASN A 168 -5.88 21.77 0.07
C ASN A 168 -5.82 22.73 1.27
N LYS A 169 -6.69 23.73 1.30
CA LYS A 169 -6.87 24.61 2.47
C LYS A 169 -7.95 23.99 3.35
N ILE A 170 -7.58 23.62 4.56
CA ILE A 170 -8.56 23.21 5.58
C ILE A 170 -9.20 24.49 6.11
N GLU A 171 -10.49 24.70 5.83
CA GLU A 171 -11.29 25.76 6.41
C GLU A 171 -12.07 25.18 7.60
N PHE A 172 -11.82 25.74 8.77
CA PHE A 172 -12.61 25.43 9.96
C PHE A 172 -13.97 26.14 9.83
N LYS A 173 -15.06 25.37 9.86
CA LYS A 173 -16.42 25.90 10.01
C LYS A 173 -16.92 25.57 11.40
N GLU A 174 -17.30 26.59 12.16
CA GLU A 174 -17.98 26.35 13.43
C GLU A 174 -19.29 25.59 13.19
N LEU A 175 -19.47 24.53 13.95
CA LEU A 175 -20.75 23.83 13.99
C LEU A 175 -21.79 24.73 14.67
N SER A 176 -22.97 24.87 14.04
CA SER A 176 -24.08 25.57 14.66
C SER A 176 -24.38 24.95 16.03
N LYS A 177 -24.40 25.78 17.07
CA LYS A 177 -24.70 25.32 18.44
C LYS A 177 -26.19 24.94 18.62
N PHE A 178 -27.02 25.29 17.65
CA PHE A 178 -28.44 25.01 17.67
C PHE A 178 -28.83 24.28 16.39
N PRO A 179 -29.58 23.15 16.49
CA PRO A 179 -30.17 22.53 15.31
C PRO A 179 -31.20 23.50 14.72
N SER A 180 -31.11 23.75 13.41
CA SER A 180 -32.11 24.50 12.62
C SER A 180 -33.31 23.62 12.32
#